data_4e9a643ac6113e1727f777aea56f38eb
#
_entry.id   4e9a643ac6113e1727f777aea56f38eb
#
_cell.length_a   1.000
_cell.length_b   1.000
_cell.length_c   1.000
_cell.angle_alpha   90.00
_cell.angle_beta   90.00
_cell.angle_gamma   90.00
#
_symmetry.space_group_name_H-M   'P 1'
#
loop_
_entity.id
_entity.type
_entity.pdbx_description
1 polymer ?
#
loop_
_entity_poly.entity_id
_entity_poly.type
_entity_poly.pdbx_seq_one_letter_code
_entity_poly.pdbx_strand_id
1 'polypeptide(L)'
;RSDRDWSSDVCSSDLLMVKPSLLYMDVIARLREATLLPIACYLVSGEYMMLRHAVAAGALDEKRGMLEAHLSLRRAGADLIITYAAVGIARMLRER
;
A
#
# COMPACT_ATOMS: atom_id res chain seq x y z
N ARG A 1 -23.82 0.71 0.55
CA ARG A 1 -23.65 -0.43 -0.33
C ARG A 1 -23.72 -1.73 0.46
N SER A 2 -24.42 -2.70 -0.07
CA SER A 2 -24.63 -3.95 0.64
C SER A 2 -23.43 -4.89 0.51
N ASP A 3 -23.31 -5.81 1.44
CA ASP A 3 -22.28 -6.84 1.39
C ASP A 3 -22.43 -7.68 0.14
N ARG A 4 -23.65 -7.87 -0.31
CA ARG A 4 -23.93 -8.65 -1.51
C ARG A 4 -23.26 -8.03 -2.73
N ASP A 5 -23.35 -6.70 -2.86
CA ASP A 5 -22.74 -6.00 -3.99
C ASP A 5 -21.23 -6.09 -3.92
N TRP A 6 -20.70 -5.96 -2.73
CA TRP A 6 -19.26 -6.09 -2.52
C TRP A 6 -18.78 -7.48 -2.92
N SER A 7 -19.53 -8.50 -2.54
CA SER A 7 -19.18 -9.89 -2.87
C SER A 7 -19.22 -10.12 -4.37
N SER A 8 -20.21 -9.53 -5.06
CA SER A 8 -20.29 -9.66 -6.51
C SER A 8 -19.09 -9.03 -7.18
N ASP A 9 -18.68 -7.85 -6.73
CA ASP A 9 -17.52 -7.17 -7.29
C ASP A 9 -16.26 -8.00 -7.10
N VAL A 10 -16.09 -8.57 -5.92
CA VAL A 10 -14.94 -9.42 -5.63
C VAL A 10 -14.92 -10.64 -6.55
N CYS A 11 -16.08 -11.28 -6.74
CA CYS A 11 -16.15 -12.48 -7.57
C CYS A 11 -15.85 -12.18 -9.04
N SER A 12 -16.14 -10.96 -9.50
CA SER A 12 -15.92 -10.59 -10.88
C SER A 12 -14.60 -9.87 -11.11
N SER A 13 -13.85 -9.60 -10.04
CA SER A 13 -12.61 -8.85 -10.15
C SER A 13 -11.44 -9.79 -10.39
N ASP A 14 -10.48 -9.31 -11.19
CA ASP A 14 -9.20 -9.97 -11.38
C ASP A 14 -8.16 -9.46 -10.37
N LEU A 15 -8.48 -8.41 -9.66
CA LEU A 15 -7.56 -7.70 -8.78
C LEU A 15 -8.35 -7.00 -7.69
N LEU A 16 -7.84 -7.02 -6.48
CA LEU A 16 -8.44 -6.29 -5.36
C LEU A 16 -7.56 -5.10 -5.04
N MET A 17 -8.18 -3.98 -4.66
CA MET A 17 -7.43 -2.79 -4.28
C MET A 17 -7.84 -2.32 -2.90
N VAL A 18 -6.84 -1.97 -2.08
CA VAL A 18 -7.05 -1.40 -0.77
C VAL A 18 -6.55 0.04 -0.79
N LYS A 19 -7.40 0.98 -0.41
CA LYS A 19 -7.02 2.39 -0.28
C LYS A 19 -7.87 3.03 0.81
N PRO A 20 -7.32 3.83 1.70
CA PRO A 20 -5.88 4.07 1.84
C PRO A 20 -5.16 2.79 2.22
N SER A 21 -3.86 2.83 2.41
CA SER A 21 -3.09 1.62 2.58
C SER A 21 -2.40 1.49 3.93
N LEU A 22 -1.66 2.52 4.36
CA LEU A 22 -0.88 2.42 5.60
C LEU A 22 -1.75 2.21 6.82
N LEU A 23 -2.89 2.88 6.88
CA LEU A 23 -3.80 2.75 8.00
C LEU A 23 -4.75 1.57 7.86
N TYR A 24 -4.65 0.85 6.75
CA TYR A 24 -5.50 -0.29 6.44
C TYR A 24 -4.68 -1.56 6.19
N MET A 25 -3.51 -1.65 6.80
CA MET A 25 -2.67 -2.84 6.63
C MET A 25 -3.31 -4.10 7.16
N ASP A 26 -4.13 -3.98 8.19
CA ASP A 26 -4.90 -5.09 8.70
C ASP A 26 -5.86 -5.63 7.65
N VAL A 27 -6.45 -4.75 6.85
CA VAL A 27 -7.35 -5.14 5.76
C VAL A 27 -6.56 -5.91 4.70
N ILE A 28 -5.37 -5.39 4.35
CA ILE A 28 -4.49 -6.08 3.38
C ILE A 28 -4.17 -7.49 3.86
N ALA A 29 -3.79 -7.60 5.12
CA ALA A 29 -3.41 -8.90 5.69
C ALA A 29 -4.59 -9.88 5.68
N ARG A 30 -5.78 -9.41 6.01
CA ARG A 30 -6.97 -10.24 5.99
C ARG A 30 -7.34 -10.70 4.59
N LEU A 31 -7.24 -9.79 3.62
CA LEU A 31 -7.49 -10.15 2.24
C LEU A 31 -6.48 -11.18 1.75
N ARG A 32 -5.22 -11.03 2.13
CA ARG A 32 -4.19 -11.98 1.73
C ARG A 32 -4.50 -13.39 2.21
N GLU A 33 -5.05 -13.51 3.40
CA GLU A 33 -5.44 -14.80 3.94
C GLU A 33 -6.69 -15.36 3.26
N ALA A 34 -7.55 -14.48 2.77
CA ALA A 34 -8.86 -14.88 2.26
C ALA A 34 -8.88 -15.18 0.77
N THR A 35 -7.85 -14.77 0.01
CA THR A 35 -7.89 -14.89 -1.45
C THR A 35 -6.51 -15.08 -2.05
N LEU A 36 -6.49 -15.71 -3.24
CA LEU A 36 -5.27 -15.83 -4.04
C LEU A 36 -5.21 -14.76 -5.13
N LEU A 37 -6.22 -13.90 -5.20
CA LEU A 37 -6.21 -12.81 -6.19
C LEU A 37 -5.08 -11.83 -5.88
N PRO A 38 -4.54 -11.17 -6.91
CA PRO A 38 -3.57 -10.11 -6.68
C PRO A 38 -4.18 -8.98 -5.87
N ILE A 39 -3.41 -8.43 -4.95
CA ILE A 39 -3.85 -7.34 -4.10
C ILE A 39 -2.99 -6.13 -4.41
N ALA A 40 -3.64 -5.04 -4.86
CA ALA A 40 -2.98 -3.76 -5.04
C ALA A 40 -3.35 -2.88 -3.86
N CYS A 41 -2.44 -2.04 -3.41
CA CYS A 41 -2.77 -1.02 -2.44
C CYS A 41 -2.37 0.33 -3.00
N TYR A 42 -3.10 1.36 -2.59
CA TYR A 42 -2.85 2.72 -3.04
C TYR A 42 -2.48 3.57 -1.83
N LEU A 43 -1.23 4.01 -1.82
CA LEU A 43 -0.76 4.96 -0.81
C LEU A 43 -1.21 6.33 -1.28
N VAL A 44 -2.38 6.74 -0.79
CA VAL A 44 -3.07 7.92 -1.30
C VAL A 44 -2.34 9.21 -0.95
N SER A 45 -2.77 10.32 -1.57
CA SER A 45 -2.08 11.60 -1.40
C SER A 45 -1.95 12.01 0.05
N GLY A 46 -2.97 11.79 0.87
CA GLY A 46 -2.91 12.13 2.30
C GLY A 46 -1.84 11.35 3.02
N GLU A 47 -1.71 10.06 2.74
CA GLU A 47 -0.67 9.24 3.34
C GLU A 47 0.71 9.67 2.87
N TYR A 48 0.84 9.96 1.58
CA TYR A 48 2.10 10.44 1.03
C TYR A 48 2.50 11.76 1.70
N MET A 49 1.54 12.67 1.87
CA MET A 49 1.79 13.95 2.53
C MET A 49 2.23 13.76 3.98
N MET A 50 1.61 12.81 4.69
CA MET A 50 2.04 12.52 6.06
C MET A 50 3.50 12.10 6.11
N LEU A 51 3.91 11.23 5.19
CA LEU A 51 5.30 10.78 5.13
C LEU A 51 6.24 11.92 4.77
N ARG A 52 5.87 12.73 3.76
CA ARG A 52 6.71 13.85 3.34
C ARG A 52 6.86 14.90 4.44
N HIS A 53 5.78 15.17 5.17
CA HIS A 53 5.85 16.11 6.29
C HIS A 53 6.74 15.57 7.42
N ALA A 54 6.67 14.28 7.68
CA ALA A 54 7.54 13.68 8.70
C ALA A 54 9.00 13.77 8.28
N VAL A 55 9.29 13.54 6.99
CA VAL A 55 10.65 13.69 6.48
C VAL A 55 11.13 15.13 6.61
N ALA A 56 10.29 16.09 6.21
CA ALA A 56 10.65 17.52 6.28
C ALA A 56 10.90 17.98 7.70
N ALA A 57 10.19 17.42 8.67
CA ALA A 57 10.33 17.76 10.08
C ALA A 57 11.51 17.05 10.76
N GLY A 58 12.17 16.13 10.04
CA GLY A 58 13.27 15.37 10.61
C GLY A 58 12.84 14.19 11.46
N ALA A 59 11.54 13.88 11.47
CA ALA A 59 11.01 12.78 12.26
C ALA A 59 11.17 11.43 11.55
N LEU A 60 11.41 11.46 10.25
CA LEU A 60 11.52 10.26 9.44
C LEU A 60 12.70 10.42 8.49
N ASP A 61 13.57 9.40 8.44
CA ASP A 61 14.67 9.39 7.48
C ASP A 61 14.11 9.25 6.07
N GLU A 62 14.56 10.08 5.14
CA GLU A 62 13.98 10.11 3.81
C GLU A 62 14.09 8.77 3.10
N LYS A 63 15.30 8.22 2.99
CA LYS A 63 15.47 6.95 2.27
C LYS A 63 14.92 5.76 3.05
N ARG A 64 15.40 5.59 4.28
CA ARG A 64 15.04 4.41 5.06
C ARG A 64 13.59 4.41 5.48
N GLY A 65 13.08 5.56 5.89
CA GLY A 65 11.69 5.67 6.32
C GLY A 65 10.71 5.49 5.19
N MET A 66 10.97 6.15 4.05
CA MET A 66 10.10 6.01 2.89
C MET A 66 10.11 4.59 2.37
N LEU A 67 11.29 3.97 2.31
CA LEU A 67 11.39 2.59 1.85
C LEU A 67 10.66 1.64 2.80
N GLU A 68 10.86 1.83 4.10
CA GLU A 68 10.22 0.94 5.08
C GLU A 68 8.69 1.04 5.02
N ALA A 69 8.16 2.24 4.85
CA ALA A 69 6.72 2.41 4.74
C ALA A 69 6.16 1.58 3.58
N HIS A 70 6.85 1.58 2.45
CA HIS A 70 6.41 0.81 1.29
C HIS A 70 6.62 -0.69 1.48
N LEU A 71 7.77 -1.08 2.04
CA LEU A 71 8.03 -2.49 2.30
C LEU A 71 7.04 -3.10 3.28
N SER A 72 6.56 -2.30 4.23
CA SER A 72 5.57 -2.80 5.19
C SER A 72 4.28 -3.22 4.49
N LEU A 73 3.90 -2.50 3.43
CA LEU A 73 2.71 -2.87 2.66
C LEU A 73 2.92 -4.19 1.94
N ARG A 74 4.13 -4.39 1.41
CA ARG A 74 4.46 -5.67 0.77
C ARG A 74 4.43 -6.81 1.78
N ARG A 75 5.00 -6.59 2.96
CA ARG A 75 4.98 -7.61 4.01
C ARG A 75 3.56 -7.95 4.45
N ALA A 76 2.66 -6.96 4.44
CA ALA A 76 1.27 -7.19 4.81
C ALA A 76 0.55 -8.06 3.78
N GLY A 77 1.03 -8.10 2.54
CA GLY A 77 0.46 -8.97 1.54
C GLY A 77 0.15 -8.32 0.20
N ALA A 78 0.48 -7.04 0.02
CA ALA A 78 0.22 -6.37 -1.25
C ALA A 78 1.18 -6.86 -2.33
N ASP A 79 0.65 -7.13 -3.50
CA ASP A 79 1.44 -7.54 -4.66
C ASP A 79 1.89 -6.32 -5.47
N LEU A 80 1.06 -5.27 -5.47
CA LEU A 80 1.31 -4.05 -6.21
C LEU A 80 1.09 -2.86 -5.28
N ILE A 81 1.94 -1.86 -5.40
CA ILE A 81 1.81 -0.64 -4.61
C ILE A 81 1.75 0.55 -5.55
N ILE A 82 0.64 1.26 -5.53
CA ILE A 82 0.47 2.49 -6.28
C ILE A 82 0.85 3.64 -5.36
N THR A 83 1.84 4.42 -5.74
CA THR A 83 2.36 5.45 -4.87
C THR A 83 2.96 6.60 -5.68
N TYR A 84 2.85 7.80 -5.15
CA TYR A 84 3.50 8.97 -5.75
C TYR A 84 5.03 8.88 -5.67
N ALA A 85 5.54 8.02 -4.79
CA ALA A 85 6.98 7.84 -4.59
C ALA A 85 7.56 6.70 -5.44
N ALA A 86 6.80 6.17 -6.40
CA ALA A 86 7.18 4.95 -7.13
C ALA A 86 8.58 5.00 -7.73
N VAL A 87 8.94 6.09 -8.41
CA VAL A 87 10.24 6.21 -9.06
C VAL A 87 11.37 6.20 -8.03
N GLY A 88 11.20 6.97 -6.95
CA GLY A 88 12.21 7.03 -5.89
C GLY A 88 12.39 5.69 -5.20
N ILE A 89 11.28 5.01 -4.91
CA ILE A 89 11.33 3.71 -4.26
C ILE A 89 11.99 2.67 -5.18
N ALA A 90 11.67 2.69 -6.46
CA ALA A 90 12.27 1.77 -7.41
C ALA A 90 13.79 1.96 -7.49
N ARG A 91 14.25 3.20 -7.45
CA ARG A 91 15.69 3.49 -7.42
C ARG A 91 16.35 2.94 -6.17
N MET A 92 15.72 3.17 -5.02
CA MET A 92 16.25 2.67 -3.74
C MET A 92 16.39 1.15 -3.77
N LEU A 93 15.41 0.46 -4.32
CA LEU A 93 15.44 -0.99 -4.41
C LEU A 93 16.57 -1.49 -5.29
N ARG A 94 16.86 -0.77 -6.37
CA ARG A 94 17.96 -1.16 -7.25
C ARG A 94 19.33 -0.92 -6.64
N GLU A 95 19.43 0.05 -5.73
CA GLU A 95 20.69 0.41 -5.08
C GLU A 95 21.02 -0.45 -3.87
N ARG A 96 20.11 -1.34 -3.48
CA ARG A 96 20.30 -2.16 -2.28
C ARG A 96 21.32 -3.26 -2.50
#